data_4456f4402a2c4c0beac975097356a2eb
#
_entry.id   4456f4402a2c4c0beac975097356a2eb
#
_cell.length_a   1.000
_cell.length_b   1.000
_cell.length_c   1.000
_cell.angle_alpha   90.00
_cell.angle_beta   90.00
_cell.angle_gamma   90.00
#
_symmetry.space_group_name_H-M   'P 1'
#
loop_
_entity.id
_entity.type
_entity.pdbx_description
1 polymer ?
#
loop_
_entity_poly.entity_id
_entity_poly.type
_entity_poly.pdbx_seq_one_letter_code
_entity_poly.pdbx_strand_id
1 'polypeptide(L)'
;MRKNPTFSAPSCLTCQYRLVIGDSVSETRYCTGFKRKKPRRFRSSDPRIKPLKWCPRRLSPPVCRIYGFVDKNSELMEFMLRNDLGYIHPSPYHYKLRMEAPLGMTAKEFFAETQKEYLENILPPEVQVESGEIIEIDDGFRPYCFYVDSFASVTPLAYFEMKAPQRNSPEEGEV
;
A
#
# COMPACT_ATOMS: atom_id res chain seq x y z
N MET A 1 11.64 -15.49 19.10
CA MET A 1 11.35 -15.44 17.66
C MET A 1 9.87 -15.16 17.46
N ARG A 2 9.48 -13.92 17.14
CA ARG A 2 8.10 -13.62 16.72
C ARG A 2 7.91 -14.28 15.36
N LYS A 3 6.95 -15.19 15.24
CA LYS A 3 6.56 -15.76 13.94
C LYS A 3 5.99 -14.62 13.10
N ASN A 4 6.55 -14.37 11.92
CA ASN A 4 5.93 -13.45 10.96
C ASN A 4 4.47 -13.89 10.80
N PRO A 5 3.49 -12.98 11.02
CA PRO A 5 2.10 -13.34 10.87
C PRO A 5 1.87 -13.81 9.43
N THR A 6 1.39 -15.04 9.30
CA THR A 6 1.03 -15.58 7.98
C THR A 6 -0.17 -14.80 7.48
N PHE A 7 0.01 -14.01 6.44
CA PHE A 7 -1.10 -13.24 5.85
C PHE A 7 -2.21 -14.18 5.42
N SER A 8 -3.40 -13.95 5.96
CA SER A 8 -4.62 -14.64 5.55
C SER A 8 -5.48 -13.71 4.71
N ALA A 9 -5.66 -14.03 3.45
CA ALA A 9 -6.53 -13.24 2.59
C ALA A 9 -7.95 -13.15 3.19
N PRO A 10 -8.56 -11.95 3.26
CA PRO A 10 -9.87 -11.76 3.87
C PRO A 10 -10.94 -12.57 3.14
N SER A 11 -12.02 -12.88 3.85
CA SER A 11 -13.19 -13.55 3.27
C SER A 11 -13.73 -12.79 2.07
N CYS A 12 -14.10 -13.50 0.99
CA CYS A 12 -14.79 -12.88 -0.14
C CYS A 12 -16.14 -12.27 0.25
N LEU A 13 -16.75 -12.71 1.35
CA LEU A 13 -18.03 -12.18 1.81
C LEU A 13 -17.92 -10.73 2.30
N THR A 14 -16.83 -10.41 3.01
CA THR A 14 -16.57 -9.09 3.60
C THR A 14 -15.57 -8.26 2.77
N CYS A 15 -15.15 -8.80 1.61
CA CYS A 15 -14.13 -8.14 0.79
C CYS A 15 -14.70 -6.87 0.13
N GLN A 16 -14.02 -5.74 0.31
CA GLN A 16 -14.40 -4.44 -0.29
C GLN A 16 -14.42 -4.45 -1.83
N TYR A 17 -13.75 -5.42 -2.47
CA TYR A 17 -13.71 -5.58 -3.93
C TYR A 17 -14.75 -6.58 -4.45
N ARG A 18 -15.63 -7.06 -3.60
CA ARG A 18 -16.79 -7.83 -4.04
C ARG A 18 -17.86 -6.87 -4.53
N LEU A 19 -18.23 -7.02 -5.78
CA LEU A 19 -19.37 -6.34 -6.38
C LEU A 19 -20.50 -7.36 -6.59
N VAL A 20 -21.68 -7.01 -6.14
CA VAL A 20 -22.90 -7.81 -6.34
C VAL A 20 -23.85 -7.01 -7.20
N ILE A 21 -24.31 -7.60 -8.29
CA ILE A 21 -25.26 -7.00 -9.22
C ILE A 21 -26.48 -7.92 -9.33
N GLY A 22 -27.67 -7.37 -9.23
CA GLY A 22 -28.94 -8.08 -9.27
C GLY A 22 -29.67 -8.08 -7.95
N ASP A 23 -30.83 -8.70 -7.94
CA ASP A 23 -31.68 -8.90 -6.77
C ASP A 23 -31.39 -10.24 -6.05
N SER A 24 -32.12 -10.51 -4.97
CA SER A 24 -31.94 -11.72 -4.17
C SER A 24 -32.17 -13.04 -4.93
N VAL A 25 -32.83 -12.98 -6.08
CA VAL A 25 -33.14 -14.15 -6.92
C VAL A 25 -32.13 -14.36 -8.03
N SER A 26 -31.55 -13.26 -8.58
CA SER A 26 -30.64 -13.28 -9.74
C SER A 26 -29.27 -12.65 -9.45
N GLU A 27 -28.76 -12.82 -8.25
CA GLU A 27 -27.47 -12.26 -7.81
C GLU A 27 -26.30 -12.75 -8.67
N THR A 28 -25.60 -11.82 -9.32
CA THR A 28 -24.32 -12.07 -9.96
C THR A 28 -23.20 -11.38 -9.20
N ARG A 29 -22.15 -12.12 -8.88
CA ARG A 29 -21.01 -11.66 -8.09
C ARG A 29 -19.77 -11.48 -8.95
N TYR A 30 -19.04 -10.40 -8.67
CA TYR A 30 -17.79 -10.07 -9.35
C TYR A 30 -16.70 -9.70 -8.35
N CYS A 31 -15.45 -9.94 -8.72
CA CYS A 31 -14.28 -9.40 -8.06
C CYS A 31 -13.71 -8.26 -8.90
N THR A 32 -13.60 -7.07 -8.31
CA THR A 32 -13.01 -5.88 -8.95
C THR A 32 -11.55 -5.66 -8.56
N GLY A 33 -10.96 -6.57 -7.78
CA GLY A 33 -9.62 -6.43 -7.21
C GLY A 33 -8.45 -6.66 -8.18
N PHE A 34 -8.70 -6.70 -9.48
CA PHE A 34 -7.64 -6.82 -10.49
C PHE A 34 -7.23 -5.46 -11.00
N LYS A 35 -5.98 -5.06 -10.75
CA LYS A 35 -5.42 -3.82 -11.31
C LYS A 35 -5.59 -3.81 -12.84
N ARG A 36 -6.19 -2.75 -13.39
CA ARG A 36 -6.33 -2.50 -14.84
C ARG A 36 -7.04 -3.59 -15.65
N LYS A 37 -7.80 -4.48 -15.02
CA LYS A 37 -8.55 -5.55 -15.70
C LYS A 37 -10.04 -5.39 -15.44
N LYS A 38 -10.85 -5.96 -16.36
CA LYS A 38 -12.30 -6.03 -16.17
C LYS A 38 -12.65 -6.84 -14.92
N PRO A 39 -13.75 -6.53 -14.22
CA PRO A 39 -14.25 -7.32 -13.11
C PRO A 39 -14.37 -8.79 -13.50
N ARG A 40 -13.88 -9.68 -12.64
CA ARG A 40 -13.97 -11.13 -12.87
C ARG A 40 -15.21 -11.70 -12.21
N ARG A 41 -16.09 -12.30 -13.00
CA ARG A 41 -17.29 -12.95 -12.51
C ARG A 41 -16.96 -14.21 -11.69
N PHE A 42 -17.66 -14.41 -10.57
CA PHE A 42 -17.65 -15.65 -9.82
C PHE A 42 -18.43 -16.72 -10.57
N ARG A 43 -17.93 -17.94 -10.56
CA ARG A 43 -18.66 -19.11 -11.06
C ARG A 43 -19.63 -19.63 -9.98
N SER A 44 -20.64 -20.36 -10.36
CA SER A 44 -21.58 -21.01 -9.42
C SER A 44 -20.86 -21.98 -8.46
N SER A 45 -19.78 -22.61 -8.93
CA SER A 45 -18.94 -23.52 -8.14
C SER A 45 -17.95 -22.82 -7.21
N ASP A 46 -17.77 -21.50 -7.33
CA ASP A 46 -16.82 -20.78 -6.49
C ASP A 46 -17.32 -20.65 -5.06
N PRO A 47 -16.45 -20.84 -4.05
CA PRO A 47 -16.84 -20.71 -2.66
C PRO A 47 -17.34 -19.30 -2.35
N ARG A 48 -18.40 -19.22 -1.52
CA ARG A 48 -19.02 -17.93 -1.15
C ARG A 48 -18.24 -17.15 -0.10
N ILE A 49 -17.56 -17.85 0.79
CA ILE A 49 -16.92 -17.28 1.98
C ILE A 49 -15.40 -17.26 1.83
N LYS A 50 -14.81 -18.40 1.47
CA LYS A 50 -13.34 -18.52 1.39
C LYS A 50 -12.77 -17.74 0.20
N PRO A 51 -11.57 -17.16 0.33
CA PRO A 51 -10.90 -16.52 -0.80
C PRO A 51 -10.64 -17.55 -1.90
N LEU A 52 -10.93 -17.14 -3.12
CA LEU A 52 -10.76 -17.97 -4.31
C LEU A 52 -9.28 -18.26 -4.57
N LYS A 53 -8.99 -19.40 -5.23
CA LYS A 53 -7.60 -19.75 -5.61
C LYS A 53 -6.92 -18.67 -6.46
N TRP A 54 -7.71 -17.97 -7.26
CA TRP A 54 -7.25 -16.89 -8.14
C TRP A 54 -7.38 -15.48 -7.52
N CYS A 55 -7.68 -15.38 -6.23
CA CYS A 55 -7.79 -14.09 -5.54
C CYS A 55 -6.44 -13.37 -5.58
N PRO A 56 -6.38 -12.11 -6.07
CA PRO A 56 -5.13 -11.35 -6.13
C PRO A 56 -4.44 -11.22 -4.77
N ARG A 57 -5.21 -10.98 -3.71
CA ARG A 57 -4.69 -10.89 -2.34
C ARG A 57 -4.05 -12.17 -1.83
N ARG A 58 -4.51 -13.32 -2.31
CA ARG A 58 -3.93 -14.61 -1.94
C ARG A 58 -2.62 -14.86 -2.67
N LEU A 59 -2.51 -14.37 -3.90
CA LEU A 59 -1.34 -14.57 -4.75
C LEU A 59 -0.22 -13.56 -4.52
N SER A 60 -0.58 -12.40 -3.97
CA SER A 60 0.35 -11.31 -3.70
C SER A 60 0.08 -10.80 -2.27
N PRO A 61 0.81 -11.30 -1.27
CA PRO A 61 0.70 -10.76 0.08
C PRO A 61 1.04 -9.27 0.07
N PRO A 62 0.50 -8.49 1.01
CA PRO A 62 0.81 -7.09 1.13
C PRO A 62 2.30 -6.84 1.31
N VAL A 63 2.77 -5.77 0.72
CA VAL A 63 4.16 -5.32 0.80
C VAL A 63 4.18 -3.92 1.39
N CYS A 64 5.10 -3.70 2.31
CA CYS A 64 5.43 -2.39 2.86
C CYS A 64 6.67 -1.86 2.16
N ARG A 65 6.60 -0.64 1.61
CA ARG A 65 7.73 0.07 1.03
C ARG A 65 7.96 1.36 1.81
N ILE A 66 9.22 1.62 2.13
CA ILE A 66 9.63 2.85 2.81
C ILE A 66 10.37 3.71 1.81
N TYR A 67 9.89 4.94 1.66
CA TYR A 67 10.53 5.96 0.85
C TYR A 67 11.14 7.01 1.76
N GLY A 68 12.46 7.13 1.71
CA GLY A 68 13.22 8.18 2.37
C GLY A 68 13.60 9.29 1.40
N PHE A 69 14.12 10.38 1.92
CA PHE A 69 14.56 11.51 1.09
C PHE A 69 15.67 11.13 0.12
N VAL A 70 15.65 11.73 -1.07
CA VAL A 70 16.72 11.55 -2.08
C VAL A 70 18.02 12.09 -1.53
N ASP A 71 17.98 13.28 -0.91
CA ASP A 71 19.11 14.00 -0.32
C ASP A 71 18.65 14.98 0.78
N LYS A 72 19.63 15.65 1.43
CA LYS A 72 19.34 16.63 2.48
C LYS A 72 18.62 17.89 1.98
N ASN A 73 18.79 18.26 0.73
CA ASN A 73 18.06 19.42 0.18
C ASN A 73 16.57 19.10 0.03
N SER A 74 16.25 17.87 -0.41
CA SER A 74 14.90 17.37 -0.50
C SER A 74 14.23 17.33 0.87
N GLU A 75 14.93 16.86 1.90
CA GLU A 75 14.48 16.86 3.28
C GLU A 75 14.17 18.28 3.78
N LEU A 76 15.13 19.22 3.56
CA LEU A 76 14.96 20.61 3.97
C LEU A 76 13.79 21.29 3.26
N MET A 77 13.64 21.05 1.96
CA MET A 77 12.52 21.61 1.17
C MET A 77 11.16 21.12 1.69
N GLU A 78 11.01 19.81 1.94
CA GLU A 78 9.77 19.26 2.48
C GLU A 78 9.49 19.80 3.89
N PHE A 79 10.52 19.94 4.72
CA PHE A 79 10.41 20.51 6.07
C PHE A 79 9.95 21.97 6.03
N MET A 80 10.52 22.80 5.15
CA MET A 80 10.11 24.21 4.97
C MET A 80 8.67 24.32 4.48
N LEU A 81 8.30 23.56 3.44
CA LEU A 81 6.94 23.56 2.91
C LEU A 81 5.91 23.18 3.98
N ARG A 82 6.25 22.21 4.82
CA ARG A 82 5.38 21.78 5.91
C ARG A 82 5.22 22.84 7.00
N ASN A 83 6.30 23.45 7.43
CA ASN A 83 6.26 24.45 8.51
C ASN A 83 5.63 25.77 8.08
N ASP A 84 5.95 26.24 6.88
CA ASP A 84 5.50 27.53 6.41
C ASP A 84 4.06 27.50 5.87
N LEU A 85 3.65 26.38 5.28
CA LEU A 85 2.36 26.28 4.60
C LEU A 85 1.38 25.31 5.29
N GLY A 86 1.80 24.59 6.33
CA GLY A 86 0.98 23.54 6.96
C GLY A 86 0.60 22.41 5.99
N TYR A 87 1.38 22.23 4.95
CA TYR A 87 1.00 21.46 3.77
C TYR A 87 1.59 20.06 3.80
N ILE A 88 0.74 19.04 3.90
CA ILE A 88 1.15 17.64 3.85
C ILE A 88 0.83 17.05 2.47
N HIS A 89 1.54 17.54 1.46
CA HIS A 89 1.52 16.93 0.12
C HIS A 89 2.97 16.79 -0.37
N PRO A 90 3.69 15.80 0.13
CA PRO A 90 5.09 15.61 -0.22
C PRO A 90 5.25 15.39 -1.72
N SER A 91 6.29 15.98 -2.29
CA SER A 91 6.62 15.81 -3.70
C SER A 91 7.27 14.46 -3.95
N PRO A 92 6.74 13.58 -4.83
CA PRO A 92 7.37 12.30 -5.14
C PRO A 92 8.81 12.40 -5.65
N TYR A 93 9.22 13.57 -6.16
CA TYR A 93 10.60 13.80 -6.63
C TYR A 93 11.62 13.90 -5.51
N HIS A 94 11.19 14.20 -4.29
CA HIS A 94 12.06 14.30 -3.12
C HIS A 94 12.31 12.95 -2.45
N TYR A 95 11.69 11.87 -2.94
CA TYR A 95 11.73 10.56 -2.30
C TYR A 95 12.28 9.47 -3.22
N LYS A 96 12.97 8.51 -2.61
CA LYS A 96 13.44 7.27 -3.26
C LYS A 96 13.09 6.08 -2.40
N LEU A 97 12.90 4.93 -3.03
CA LEU A 97 12.71 3.66 -2.32
C LEU A 97 13.96 3.36 -1.49
N ARG A 98 13.79 3.21 -0.18
CA ARG A 98 14.84 2.86 0.76
C ARG A 98 14.81 1.36 1.09
N MET A 99 13.61 0.83 1.30
CA MET A 99 13.46 -0.59 1.61
C MET A 99 12.07 -1.11 1.23
N GLU A 100 11.97 -2.43 1.06
CA GLU A 100 10.74 -3.15 0.85
C GLU A 100 10.73 -4.40 1.73
N ALA A 101 9.60 -4.68 2.39
CA ALA A 101 9.42 -5.86 3.22
C ALA A 101 8.00 -6.42 3.10
N PRO A 102 7.78 -7.73 3.27
CA PRO A 102 6.44 -8.29 3.32
C PRO A 102 5.71 -7.80 4.58
N LEU A 103 4.43 -7.46 4.42
CA LEU A 103 3.57 -7.03 5.52
C LEU A 103 2.41 -8.02 5.71
N GLY A 104 2.20 -8.47 6.95
CA GLY A 104 1.17 -9.46 7.29
C GLY A 104 -0.27 -8.92 7.32
N MET A 105 -0.49 -7.65 6.94
CA MET A 105 -1.79 -6.97 7.04
C MET A 105 -2.06 -6.05 5.84
N THR A 106 -3.32 -5.72 5.62
CA THR A 106 -3.75 -4.78 4.59
C THR A 106 -3.50 -3.33 5.03
N ALA A 107 -3.53 -2.38 4.09
CA ALA A 107 -3.39 -0.96 4.39
C ALA A 107 -4.43 -0.45 5.40
N LYS A 108 -5.67 -0.96 5.33
CA LYS A 108 -6.74 -0.61 6.26
C LYS A 108 -6.47 -1.13 7.67
N GLU A 109 -6.01 -2.37 7.79
CA GLU A 109 -5.63 -2.98 9.07
C GLU A 109 -4.43 -2.23 9.66
N PHE A 110 -3.41 -1.95 8.84
CA PHE A 110 -2.25 -1.16 9.25
C PHE A 110 -2.68 0.19 9.85
N PHE A 111 -3.48 0.96 9.12
CA PHE A 111 -3.95 2.26 9.62
C PHE A 111 -4.77 2.14 10.92
N ALA A 112 -5.58 1.11 11.06
CA ALA A 112 -6.32 0.86 12.29
C ALA A 112 -5.42 0.50 13.48
N GLU A 113 -4.33 -0.23 13.24
CA GLU A 113 -3.36 -0.57 14.29
C GLU A 113 -2.50 0.63 14.68
N THR A 114 -2.12 1.53 13.74
CA THR A 114 -1.37 2.75 14.07
C THR A 114 -2.12 3.73 14.98
N GLN A 115 -3.42 3.56 15.15
CA GLN A 115 -4.21 4.33 16.11
C GLN A 115 -4.14 3.77 17.54
N LYS A 116 -3.52 2.61 17.74
CA LYS A 116 -3.49 1.88 19.02
C LYS A 116 -2.06 1.60 19.50
N GLU A 117 -1.15 1.39 18.54
CA GLU A 117 0.20 0.91 18.80
C GLU A 117 1.25 1.76 18.07
N TYR A 118 2.48 1.76 18.59
CA TYR A 118 3.62 2.41 17.94
C TYR A 118 4.03 1.67 16.66
N LEU A 119 4.52 2.40 15.66
CA LEU A 119 4.93 1.85 14.37
C LEU A 119 5.95 0.70 14.47
N GLU A 120 6.88 0.78 15.42
CA GLU A 120 7.88 -0.25 15.69
C GLU A 120 7.30 -1.61 16.11
N ASN A 121 6.07 -1.60 16.68
CA ASN A 121 5.36 -2.83 17.06
C ASN A 121 4.54 -3.43 15.91
N ILE A 122 4.21 -2.62 14.90
CA ILE A 122 3.33 -2.98 13.77
C ILE A 122 4.15 -3.40 12.57
N LEU A 123 5.24 -2.68 12.30
CA LEU A 123 6.12 -2.96 11.17
C LEU A 123 6.98 -4.20 11.43
N PRO A 124 7.44 -4.89 10.37
CA PRO A 124 8.42 -5.95 10.50
C PRO A 124 9.68 -5.45 11.25
N PRO A 125 10.34 -6.30 12.06
CA PRO A 125 11.48 -5.88 12.89
C PRO A 125 12.66 -5.28 12.14
N GLU A 126 12.81 -5.65 10.88
CA GLU A 126 13.83 -5.12 9.96
C GLU A 126 13.48 -3.74 9.40
N VAL A 127 12.22 -3.30 9.53
CA VAL A 127 11.73 -2.03 9.00
C VAL A 127 11.81 -0.97 10.07
N GLN A 128 12.71 -0.03 9.89
CA GLN A 128 12.81 1.19 10.69
C GLN A 128 12.34 2.36 9.85
N VAL A 129 11.61 3.27 10.46
CA VAL A 129 11.09 4.48 9.82
C VAL A 129 11.48 5.72 10.60
N GLU A 130 11.73 6.80 9.87
CA GLU A 130 12.09 8.10 10.43
C GLU A 130 10.99 9.13 10.11
N SER A 131 10.96 10.20 10.89
CA SER A 131 10.05 11.32 10.62
C SER A 131 10.32 11.90 9.23
N GLY A 132 9.26 12.20 8.50
CA GLY A 132 9.33 12.71 7.15
C GLY A 132 9.33 11.63 6.06
N GLU A 133 9.54 10.37 6.41
CA GLU A 133 9.47 9.25 5.46
C GLU A 133 8.04 8.91 5.07
N ILE A 134 7.90 8.16 3.98
CA ILE A 134 6.60 7.71 3.50
C ILE A 134 6.56 6.19 3.54
N ILE A 135 5.50 5.67 4.15
CA ILE A 135 5.16 4.26 4.16
C ILE A 135 4.13 4.01 3.05
N GLU A 136 4.47 3.22 2.05
CA GLU A 136 3.51 2.72 1.07
C GLU A 136 3.15 1.28 1.41
N ILE A 137 1.85 0.98 1.48
CA ILE A 137 1.35 -0.38 1.62
C ILE A 137 0.62 -0.76 0.33
N ASP A 138 1.21 -1.68 -0.41
CA ASP A 138 0.60 -2.30 -1.60
C ASP A 138 -0.01 -3.64 -1.20
N ASP A 139 -1.31 -3.68 -1.01
CA ASP A 139 -2.06 -4.88 -0.65
C ASP A 139 -2.58 -5.66 -1.88
N GLY A 140 -1.99 -5.40 -3.05
CA GLY A 140 -2.33 -6.06 -4.31
C GLY A 140 -3.46 -5.39 -5.09
N PHE A 141 -4.12 -4.35 -4.54
CA PHE A 141 -5.21 -3.64 -5.21
C PHE A 141 -4.79 -2.25 -5.69
N ARG A 142 -4.39 -1.42 -4.77
CA ARG A 142 -3.73 -0.14 -5.02
C ARG A 142 -2.82 0.17 -3.85
N PRO A 143 -1.74 0.91 -4.08
CA PRO A 143 -0.91 1.38 -2.99
C PRO A 143 -1.68 2.41 -2.15
N TYR A 144 -1.45 2.37 -0.85
CA TYR A 144 -1.87 3.38 0.11
C TYR A 144 -0.62 3.96 0.75
N CYS A 145 -0.51 5.28 0.73
CA CYS A 145 0.64 5.98 1.27
C CYS A 145 0.30 6.70 2.56
N PHE A 146 1.26 6.69 3.48
CA PHE A 146 1.18 7.33 4.78
C PHE A 146 2.45 8.13 5.03
N TYR A 147 2.30 9.36 5.45
CA TYR A 147 3.39 10.20 5.90
C TYR A 147 3.69 9.91 7.37
N VAL A 148 4.96 9.75 7.72
CA VAL A 148 5.41 9.57 9.12
C VAL A 148 5.73 10.95 9.69
N ASP A 149 4.99 11.37 10.70
CA ASP A 149 5.24 12.65 11.37
C ASP A 149 6.29 12.55 12.49
N SER A 150 6.60 13.69 13.13
CA SER A 150 7.65 13.78 14.15
C SER A 150 7.39 12.98 15.44
N PHE A 151 6.19 12.44 15.62
CA PHE A 151 5.80 11.63 16.78
C PHE A 151 5.60 10.16 16.41
N ALA A 152 6.14 9.72 15.27
CA ALA A 152 5.93 8.39 14.71
C ALA A 152 4.44 8.04 14.50
N SER A 153 3.57 9.03 14.46
CA SER A 153 2.20 8.87 13.99
C SER A 153 2.16 8.93 12.47
N VAL A 154 1.09 8.44 11.85
CA VAL A 154 0.97 8.40 10.40
C VAL A 154 -0.25 9.16 9.91
N THR A 155 -0.07 9.93 8.84
CA THR A 155 -1.13 10.65 8.14
C THR A 155 -1.33 10.07 6.76
N PRO A 156 -2.57 9.62 6.40
CA PRO A 156 -2.85 9.12 5.05
C PRO A 156 -2.62 10.18 3.98
N LEU A 157 -1.98 9.79 2.89
CA LEU A 157 -1.74 10.64 1.72
C LEU A 157 -2.66 10.24 0.58
N ALA A 158 -3.60 11.13 0.21
CA ALA A 158 -4.63 10.82 -0.80
C ALA A 158 -4.08 10.72 -2.24
N TYR A 159 -3.01 11.48 -2.55
CA TYR A 159 -2.55 11.70 -3.93
C TYR A 159 -1.05 11.46 -4.14
N PHE A 160 -0.40 10.78 -3.21
CA PHE A 160 1.01 10.44 -3.37
C PHE A 160 1.14 9.19 -4.23
N GLU A 161 1.79 9.32 -5.39
CA GLU A 161 2.14 8.20 -6.26
C GLU A 161 3.61 8.31 -6.65
N MET A 162 4.41 7.33 -6.25
CA MET A 162 5.77 7.18 -6.78
C MET A 162 5.68 6.80 -8.25
N LYS A 163 6.20 7.65 -9.13
CA LYS A 163 6.39 7.28 -10.52
C LYS A 163 7.42 6.15 -10.55
N ALA A 164 7.10 5.06 -11.24
CA ALA A 164 8.10 4.03 -11.52
C ALA A 164 9.36 4.71 -12.06
N PRO A 165 10.57 4.32 -11.58
CA PRO A 165 11.81 4.89 -12.11
C PRO A 165 11.75 4.74 -13.63
N GLN A 166 11.89 5.85 -14.33
CA GLN A 166 12.05 5.81 -15.78
C GLN A 166 13.27 4.94 -16.01
N ARG A 167 13.09 3.79 -16.67
CA ARG A 167 14.23 3.02 -17.18
C ARG A 167 14.98 3.99 -18.08
N ASN A 168 16.16 4.41 -17.65
CA ASN A 168 17.05 5.16 -18.48
C ASN A 168 17.18 4.38 -19.79
N SER A 169 16.69 4.97 -20.87
CA SER A 169 16.99 4.46 -22.20
C SER A 169 18.51 4.41 -22.30
N PRO A 170 19.11 3.32 -22.80
CA PRO A 170 20.55 3.30 -22.99
C PRO A 170 20.90 4.52 -23.84
N GLU A 171 21.85 5.30 -23.37
CA GLU A 171 22.46 6.38 -24.13
C GLU A 171 22.84 5.78 -25.50
N GLU A 172 22.21 6.27 -26.55
CA GLU A 172 22.65 5.97 -27.90
C GLU A 172 24.07 6.49 -28.01
N GLY A 173 25.02 5.54 -28.04
CA GLY A 173 26.43 5.84 -28.19
C GLY A 173 26.64 6.62 -29.48
N GLU A 174 27.26 7.77 -29.36
CA GLU A 174 27.84 8.49 -30.49
C GLU A 174 28.77 7.55 -31.26
N VAL A 175 28.53 7.44 -32.54
CA VAL A 175 29.46 6.93 -33.55
C VAL A 175 30.17 8.10 -34.19
#